data_9addf2776978ef14843c4baf6a6cbd65
#
_entry.id   9addf2776978ef14843c4baf6a6cbd65
#
_cell.length_a   1.000
_cell.length_b   1.000
_cell.length_c   1.000
_cell.angle_alpha   90.00
_cell.angle_beta   90.00
_cell.angle_gamma   90.00
#
_symmetry.space_group_name_H-M   'P 1'
#
loop_
_entity.id
_entity.type
_entity.pdbx_description
1 polymer ?
#
loop_
_entity_poly.entity_id
_entity_poly.type
_entity_poly.pdbx_seq_one_letter_code
_entity_poly.pdbx_strand_id
1 'polypeptide(L)'
;MKSTSHGTLLFDGDAELLLCHATGGRHWDIPKGMADPGESSAQAALREAREECGLDLDPHALCDLGQFTYRPDKDLRLHAVLIERVDPAQCVCSTFFTDRWGRLRPEMDDFRWTPFAEVHDRCAKNMALVLTRRLSLAAVLEGLLAGR
;
A
#
# COMPACT_ATOMS: atom_id res chain seq x y z
N MET A 1 2.80 11.59 20.79
CA MET A 1 3.50 12.01 19.56
C MET A 1 3.01 11.18 18.39
N LYS A 2 2.67 11.83 17.28
CA LYS A 2 2.22 11.12 16.09
C LYS A 2 3.40 10.56 15.32
N SER A 3 3.23 9.34 14.80
CA SER A 3 4.11 8.76 13.79
C SER A 3 3.43 8.83 12.42
N THR A 4 4.19 8.60 11.36
CA THR A 4 3.66 8.56 10.00
C THR A 4 4.08 7.26 9.32
N SER A 5 3.10 6.55 8.74
CA SER A 5 3.37 5.45 7.81
C SER A 5 3.34 5.98 6.39
N HIS A 6 4.25 5.52 5.56
CA HIS A 6 4.38 5.92 4.17
C HIS A 6 4.00 4.74 3.29
N GLY A 7 3.02 4.92 2.43
CA GLY A 7 2.50 3.83 1.63
C GLY A 7 2.26 4.20 0.18
N THR A 8 2.11 3.19 -0.66
CA THR A 8 1.89 3.35 -2.09
C THR A 8 0.62 2.63 -2.53
N LEU A 9 -0.20 3.34 -3.30
CA LEU A 9 -1.35 2.77 -3.99
C LEU A 9 -0.88 2.32 -5.38
N LEU A 10 -0.97 1.02 -5.64
CA LEU A 10 -0.49 0.39 -6.86
C LEU A 10 -1.67 0.15 -7.79
N PHE A 11 -1.79 0.98 -8.83
CA PHE A 11 -2.90 0.92 -9.79
C PHE A 11 -2.48 0.19 -11.05
N ASP A 12 -3.38 -0.62 -11.60
CA ASP A 12 -3.32 -0.98 -13.02
C ASP A 12 -4.17 -0.01 -13.85
N GLY A 13 -4.26 -0.21 -15.16
CA GLY A 13 -5.07 0.65 -16.02
C GLY A 13 -6.57 0.35 -16.00
N ASP A 14 -7.02 -0.68 -15.27
CA ASP A 14 -8.37 -1.24 -15.35
C ASP A 14 -9.19 -1.06 -14.07
N ALA A 15 -8.91 0.01 -13.31
CA ALA A 15 -9.65 0.35 -12.09
C ALA A 15 -9.52 -0.71 -10.99
N GLU A 16 -8.31 -1.28 -10.85
CA GLU A 16 -7.98 -2.20 -9.77
C GLU A 16 -6.75 -1.75 -9.00
N LEU A 17 -6.73 -2.08 -7.73
CA LEU A 17 -5.65 -1.76 -6.80
C LEU A 17 -5.02 -3.05 -6.31
N LEU A 18 -3.68 -3.15 -6.33
CA LEU A 18 -3.01 -4.32 -5.78
C LEU A 18 -3.00 -4.22 -4.26
N LEU A 19 -3.65 -5.17 -3.62
CA LEU A 19 -3.66 -5.28 -2.15
C LEU A 19 -2.87 -6.49 -1.70
N CYS A 20 -2.33 -6.38 -0.48
CA CYS A 20 -1.52 -7.40 0.19
C CYS A 20 -2.30 -7.95 1.38
N HIS A 21 -2.36 -9.27 1.53
CA HIS A 21 -3.03 -9.89 2.66
C HIS A 21 -2.10 -9.93 3.86
N ALA A 22 -2.55 -9.35 4.97
CA ALA A 22 -1.81 -9.39 6.24
C ALA A 22 -1.88 -10.79 6.83
N THR A 23 -0.74 -11.41 7.04
CA THR A 23 -0.63 -12.78 7.54
C THR A 23 -1.30 -12.95 8.90
N GLY A 24 -2.11 -13.96 9.03
CA GLY A 24 -2.78 -14.31 10.29
C GLY A 24 -4.10 -13.59 10.54
N GLY A 25 -4.45 -12.60 9.73
CA GLY A 25 -5.70 -11.86 9.82
C GLY A 25 -6.59 -12.09 8.61
N ARG A 26 -7.67 -11.33 8.54
CA ARG A 26 -8.60 -11.38 7.41
C ARG A 26 -8.48 -10.15 6.49
N HIS A 27 -7.75 -9.14 6.92
CA HIS A 27 -7.70 -7.87 6.20
C HIS A 27 -6.60 -7.84 5.16
N TRP A 28 -6.88 -7.08 4.10
CA TRP A 28 -5.94 -6.72 3.07
C TRP A 28 -5.48 -5.28 3.30
N ASP A 29 -4.30 -4.95 2.82
CA ASP A 29 -3.68 -3.66 3.08
C ASP A 29 -2.86 -3.22 1.87
N ILE A 30 -2.42 -1.98 1.88
CA ILE A 30 -1.43 -1.47 0.95
C ILE A 30 -0.03 -1.69 1.52
N PRO A 31 1.02 -1.76 0.69
CA PRO A 31 2.39 -1.76 1.20
C PRO A 31 2.67 -0.41 1.86
N LYS A 32 3.10 -0.43 3.11
CA LYS A 32 3.38 0.76 3.91
C LYS A 32 4.25 0.45 5.11
N GLY A 33 4.87 1.47 5.65
CA GLY A 33 5.63 1.38 6.89
C GLY A 33 6.26 2.71 7.25
N MET A 34 6.95 2.70 8.37
CA MET A 34 7.60 3.90 8.90
C MET A 34 8.90 4.18 8.15
N ALA A 35 9.26 5.46 8.04
CA ALA A 35 10.53 5.84 7.45
C ALA A 35 11.70 5.47 8.37
N ASP A 36 12.79 5.01 7.77
CA ASP A 36 14.05 4.88 8.47
C ASP A 36 14.70 6.26 8.67
N PRO A 37 15.61 6.42 9.63
CA PRO A 37 16.30 7.71 9.83
C PRO A 37 16.91 8.23 8.55
N GLY A 38 16.63 9.49 8.21
CA GLY A 38 17.15 10.14 7.01
C GLY A 38 16.40 9.82 5.72
N GLU A 39 15.42 8.96 5.77
CA GLU A 39 14.60 8.58 4.61
C GLU A 39 13.51 9.60 4.35
N SER A 40 13.32 10.01 3.08
CA SER A 40 12.16 10.81 2.68
C SER A 40 10.91 9.94 2.65
N SER A 41 9.74 10.58 2.59
CA SER A 41 8.46 9.87 2.43
C SER A 41 8.47 8.97 1.19
N ALA A 42 8.90 9.50 0.05
CA ALA A 42 8.97 8.73 -1.20
C ALA A 42 9.94 7.54 -1.07
N GLN A 43 11.10 7.75 -0.47
CA GLN A 43 12.07 6.68 -0.26
C GLN A 43 11.50 5.56 0.63
N ALA A 44 10.81 5.94 1.71
CA ALA A 44 10.18 4.97 2.60
C ALA A 44 9.09 4.19 1.87
N ALA A 45 8.24 4.87 1.11
CA ALA A 45 7.17 4.23 0.34
C ALA A 45 7.73 3.24 -0.69
N LEU A 46 8.79 3.62 -1.40
CA LEU A 46 9.46 2.75 -2.38
C LEU A 46 10.07 1.51 -1.73
N ARG A 47 10.73 1.70 -0.60
CA ARG A 47 11.35 0.59 0.14
C ARG A 47 10.28 -0.38 0.65
N GLU A 48 9.19 0.14 1.21
CA GLU A 48 8.10 -0.69 1.73
C GLU A 48 7.42 -1.49 0.62
N ALA A 49 7.24 -0.91 -0.57
CA ALA A 49 6.68 -1.65 -1.71
C ALA A 49 7.59 -2.80 -2.13
N ARG A 50 8.92 -2.60 -2.09
CA ARG A 50 9.88 -3.66 -2.39
C ARG A 50 9.87 -4.74 -1.32
N GLU A 51 9.85 -4.35 -0.04
CA GLU A 51 9.87 -5.29 1.08
C GLU A 51 8.58 -6.10 1.19
N GLU A 52 7.42 -5.47 1.03
CA GLU A 52 6.14 -6.11 1.25
C GLU A 52 5.55 -6.79 0.01
N CYS A 53 5.89 -6.33 -1.18
CA CYS A 53 5.37 -6.86 -2.45
C CYS A 53 6.43 -7.39 -3.40
N GLY A 54 7.70 -7.08 -3.19
CA GLY A 54 8.77 -7.44 -4.12
C GLY A 54 8.78 -6.61 -5.39
N LEU A 55 8.20 -5.40 -5.36
CA LEU A 55 8.10 -4.55 -6.54
C LEU A 55 9.10 -3.40 -6.48
N ASP A 56 9.90 -3.26 -7.54
CA ASP A 56 10.79 -2.13 -7.74
C ASP A 56 10.06 -1.06 -8.56
N LEU A 57 9.61 -0.01 -7.90
CA LEU A 57 8.86 1.06 -8.54
C LEU A 57 9.79 2.14 -9.07
N ASP A 58 9.40 2.77 -10.17
CA ASP A 58 10.10 3.93 -10.71
C ASP A 58 9.85 5.15 -9.80
N PRO A 59 10.91 5.70 -9.17
CA PRO A 59 10.75 6.86 -8.30
C PRO A 59 10.13 8.07 -9.01
N HIS A 60 10.39 8.22 -10.32
CA HIS A 60 9.88 9.34 -11.11
C HIS A 60 8.40 9.20 -11.47
N ALA A 61 7.85 8.00 -11.37
CA ALA A 61 6.43 7.75 -11.63
C ALA A 61 5.56 7.92 -10.39
N LEU A 62 6.17 8.07 -9.22
CA LEU A 62 5.46 8.15 -7.96
C LEU A 62 4.80 9.51 -7.79
N CYS A 63 3.49 9.52 -7.51
CA CYS A 63 2.70 10.73 -7.30
C CYS A 63 2.35 10.87 -5.83
N ASP A 64 2.71 11.99 -5.21
CA ASP A 64 2.41 12.27 -3.80
C ASP A 64 0.94 12.69 -3.67
N LEU A 65 0.16 11.96 -2.89
CA LEU A 65 -1.25 12.26 -2.64
C LEU A 65 -1.47 13.05 -1.35
N GLY A 66 -0.42 13.27 -0.56
CA GLY A 66 -0.52 14.01 0.69
C GLY A 66 -0.66 13.14 1.92
N GLN A 67 -0.97 13.79 3.02
CA GLN A 67 -1.01 13.18 4.34
C GLN A 67 -2.44 13.13 4.87
N PHE A 68 -2.79 12.02 5.49
CA PHE A 68 -4.13 11.75 6.00
C PHE A 68 -4.05 11.34 7.46
N THR A 69 -5.01 11.75 8.27
CA THR A 69 -5.19 11.19 9.61
C THR A 69 -5.63 9.74 9.47
N TYR A 70 -4.92 8.84 10.12
CA TYR A 70 -5.17 7.39 10.02
C TYR A 70 -5.69 6.82 11.33
N ARG A 71 -5.00 7.14 12.43
CA ARG A 71 -5.40 6.82 13.81
C ARG A 71 -5.04 8.03 14.67
N PRO A 72 -5.53 8.12 15.92
CA PRO A 72 -5.19 9.26 16.77
C PRO A 72 -3.70 9.52 16.94
N ASP A 73 -2.88 8.46 16.90
CA ASP A 73 -1.43 8.53 17.10
C ASP A 73 -0.64 8.29 15.79
N LYS A 74 -1.30 8.19 14.66
CA LYS A 74 -0.64 7.87 13.39
C LYS A 74 -1.28 8.56 12.20
N ASP A 75 -0.45 9.20 11.39
CA ASP A 75 -0.82 9.70 10.08
C ASP A 75 -0.38 8.73 8.99
N LEU A 76 -0.97 8.88 7.82
CA LEU A 76 -0.67 8.09 6.63
C LEU A 76 -0.30 9.03 5.49
N ARG A 77 0.93 8.94 5.00
CA ARG A 77 1.37 9.64 3.79
C ARG A 77 1.28 8.70 2.62
N LEU A 78 0.49 9.07 1.61
CA LEU A 78 0.21 8.21 0.48
C LEU A 78 0.85 8.71 -0.81
N HIS A 79 1.32 7.77 -1.59
CA HIS A 79 1.78 7.96 -2.96
C HIS A 79 0.98 7.03 -3.86
N ALA A 80 0.91 7.37 -5.14
CA ALA A 80 0.23 6.53 -6.13
C ALA A 80 1.14 6.31 -7.32
N VAL A 81 1.02 5.15 -7.94
CA VAL A 81 1.75 4.82 -9.15
C VAL A 81 0.92 3.91 -10.03
N LEU A 82 1.02 4.14 -11.35
CA LEU A 82 0.45 3.26 -12.35
C LEU A 82 1.52 2.26 -12.77
N ILE A 83 1.22 0.97 -12.63
CA ILE A 83 2.15 -0.11 -12.99
C ILE A 83 1.51 -1.06 -13.98
N GLU A 84 2.34 -1.82 -14.68
CA GLU A 84 1.86 -2.95 -15.43
C GLU A 84 1.23 -3.97 -14.49
N ARG A 85 0.21 -4.68 -14.96
CA ARG A 85 -0.47 -5.68 -14.16
C ARG A 85 0.44 -6.88 -13.92
N VAL A 86 1.08 -6.90 -12.76
CA VAL A 86 1.95 -8.01 -12.36
C VAL A 86 1.11 -9.22 -11.97
N ASP A 87 1.66 -10.42 -12.19
CA ASP A 87 1.06 -11.65 -11.68
C ASP A 87 1.21 -11.69 -10.16
N PRO A 88 0.11 -11.72 -9.39
CA PRO A 88 0.20 -11.79 -7.93
C PRO A 88 1.04 -12.94 -7.41
N ALA A 89 1.12 -14.05 -8.13
CA ALA A 89 1.94 -15.20 -7.74
C ALA A 89 3.44 -14.89 -7.75
N GLN A 90 3.86 -13.81 -8.42
CA GLN A 90 5.26 -13.38 -8.48
C GLN A 90 5.60 -12.34 -7.42
N CYS A 91 4.61 -11.80 -6.71
CA CYS A 91 4.86 -10.89 -5.60
C CYS A 91 5.43 -11.66 -4.41
N VAL A 92 6.41 -11.07 -3.74
CA VAL A 92 7.11 -11.71 -2.62
C VAL A 92 7.30 -10.71 -1.50
N CYS A 93 6.88 -11.07 -0.30
CA CYS A 93 7.19 -10.30 0.90
C CYS A 93 8.50 -10.80 1.50
N SER A 94 9.43 -9.88 1.72
CA SER A 94 10.77 -10.19 2.28
C SER A 94 10.92 -9.79 3.75
N THR A 95 9.85 -9.29 4.38
CA THR A 95 9.85 -8.96 5.80
C THR A 95 9.03 -9.97 6.58
N PHE A 96 9.49 -10.29 7.79
CA PHE A 96 8.96 -11.37 8.60
C PHE A 96 8.67 -10.89 10.01
N PHE A 97 7.77 -11.59 10.68
CA PHE A 97 7.52 -11.42 12.10
C PHE A 97 7.45 -12.79 12.77
N THR A 98 7.64 -12.82 14.08
CA THR A 98 7.46 -14.04 14.88
C THR A 98 6.05 -14.03 15.43
N ASP A 99 5.27 -15.07 15.10
CA ASP A 99 3.91 -15.20 15.58
C ASP A 99 3.88 -15.65 17.06
N ARG A 100 2.68 -15.75 17.63
CA ARG A 100 2.51 -16.10 19.06
C ARG A 100 2.97 -17.52 19.41
N TRP A 101 3.20 -18.38 18.40
CA TRP A 101 3.75 -19.73 18.61
C TRP A 101 5.24 -19.80 18.34
N GLY A 102 5.91 -18.66 18.16
CA GLY A 102 7.34 -18.58 17.90
C GLY A 102 7.74 -18.93 16.47
N ARG A 103 6.80 -18.97 15.54
CA ARG A 103 7.10 -19.25 14.12
C ARG A 103 7.39 -17.97 13.37
N LEU A 104 8.39 -18.02 12.50
CA LEU A 104 8.70 -16.92 11.60
C LEU A 104 7.72 -16.95 10.41
N ARG A 105 6.97 -15.86 10.21
CA ARG A 105 5.96 -15.72 9.17
C ARG A 105 6.21 -14.46 8.36
N PRO A 106 5.96 -14.45 7.03
CA PRO A 106 6.02 -13.21 6.26
C PRO A 106 4.91 -12.26 6.73
N GLU A 107 5.17 -10.96 6.69
CA GLU A 107 4.17 -9.96 7.06
C GLU A 107 2.98 -9.97 6.11
N MET A 108 3.22 -10.22 4.82
CA MET A 108 2.20 -10.37 3.78
C MET A 108 2.31 -11.75 3.16
N ASP A 109 1.21 -12.48 3.04
CA ASP A 109 1.21 -13.87 2.55
C ASP A 109 0.41 -14.08 1.27
N ASP A 110 -0.27 -13.06 0.78
CA ASP A 110 -1.03 -13.14 -0.47
C ASP A 110 -1.16 -11.76 -1.09
N PHE A 111 -1.40 -11.70 -2.40
CA PHE A 111 -1.50 -10.47 -3.17
C PHE A 111 -2.66 -10.60 -4.16
N ARG A 112 -3.42 -9.52 -4.35
CA ARG A 112 -4.60 -9.59 -5.20
C ARG A 112 -4.91 -8.24 -5.82
N TRP A 113 -5.12 -8.22 -7.14
CA TRP A 113 -5.74 -7.09 -7.81
C TRP A 113 -7.20 -7.01 -7.39
N THR A 114 -7.58 -5.87 -6.86
CA THR A 114 -8.87 -5.69 -6.21
C THR A 114 -9.64 -4.55 -6.89
N PRO A 115 -10.85 -4.81 -7.39
CA PRO A 115 -11.70 -3.76 -7.93
C PRO A 115 -11.96 -2.68 -6.87
N PHE A 116 -12.03 -1.42 -7.28
CA PHE A 116 -12.24 -0.31 -6.34
C PHE A 116 -13.48 -0.52 -5.46
N ALA A 117 -14.55 -1.10 -6.01
CA ALA A 117 -15.78 -1.35 -5.27
C ALA A 117 -15.61 -2.35 -4.12
N GLU A 118 -14.56 -3.18 -4.12
CA GLU A 118 -14.30 -4.18 -3.09
C GLU A 118 -13.30 -3.72 -2.02
N VAL A 119 -12.63 -2.58 -2.25
CA VAL A 119 -11.56 -2.11 -1.35
C VAL A 119 -12.09 -1.86 0.07
N HIS A 120 -13.27 -1.27 0.19
CA HIS A 120 -13.87 -0.98 1.49
C HIS A 120 -14.03 -2.24 2.34
N ASP A 121 -14.51 -3.33 1.74
CA ASP A 121 -14.80 -4.57 2.46
C ASP A 121 -13.54 -5.40 2.75
N ARG A 122 -12.50 -5.21 1.95
CA ARG A 122 -11.25 -5.97 2.09
C ARG A 122 -10.30 -5.39 3.13
N CYS A 123 -10.26 -4.06 3.25
CA CYS A 123 -9.32 -3.38 4.13
C CYS A 123 -9.84 -3.27 5.55
N ALA A 124 -8.93 -3.10 6.51
CA ALA A 124 -9.29 -2.74 7.88
C ALA A 124 -9.97 -1.36 7.90
N LYS A 125 -10.77 -1.11 8.92
CA LYS A 125 -11.68 0.04 8.99
C LYS A 125 -11.02 1.37 8.66
N ASN A 126 -9.89 1.69 9.29
CA ASN A 126 -9.25 3.00 9.10
C ASN A 126 -8.67 3.15 7.71
N MET A 127 -8.07 2.10 7.15
CA MET A 127 -7.57 2.12 5.79
C MET A 127 -8.73 2.24 4.79
N ALA A 128 -9.80 1.49 4.99
CA ALA A 128 -10.99 1.56 4.15
C ALA A 128 -11.56 2.98 4.11
N LEU A 129 -11.63 3.67 5.27
CA LEU A 129 -12.12 5.05 5.33
C LEU A 129 -11.24 6.01 4.55
N VAL A 130 -9.92 5.90 4.66
CA VAL A 130 -9.00 6.75 3.89
C VAL A 130 -9.18 6.51 2.40
N LEU A 131 -9.13 5.25 1.97
CA LEU A 131 -9.13 4.91 0.54
C LEU A 131 -10.48 5.13 -0.16
N THR A 132 -11.59 5.11 0.58
CA THR A 132 -12.92 5.22 -0.03
C THR A 132 -13.68 6.48 0.33
N ARG A 133 -13.25 7.23 1.38
CA ARG A 133 -13.94 8.43 1.85
C ARG A 133 -13.09 9.69 1.80
N ARG A 134 -11.77 9.57 2.06
CA ARG A 134 -10.87 10.71 2.14
C ARG A 134 -10.22 11.04 0.80
N LEU A 135 -10.23 10.11 -0.14
CA LEU A 135 -9.80 10.30 -1.51
C LEU A 135 -10.72 9.54 -2.46
N SER A 136 -10.58 9.80 -3.76
CA SER A 136 -11.30 9.07 -4.80
C SER A 136 -10.31 8.26 -5.60
N LEU A 137 -10.37 6.93 -5.51
CA LEU A 137 -9.49 6.04 -6.25
C LEU A 137 -9.65 6.25 -7.76
N ALA A 138 -10.89 6.44 -8.23
CA ALA A 138 -11.17 6.72 -9.64
C ALA A 138 -10.51 8.02 -10.11
N ALA A 139 -10.58 9.09 -9.32
CA ALA A 139 -9.98 10.36 -9.66
C ALA A 139 -8.44 10.27 -9.65
N VAL A 140 -7.87 9.53 -8.70
CA VAL A 140 -6.42 9.28 -8.66
C VAL A 140 -5.97 8.57 -9.94
N LEU A 141 -6.67 7.51 -10.32
CA LEU A 141 -6.35 6.78 -11.55
C LEU A 141 -6.44 7.67 -12.79
N GLU A 142 -7.50 8.50 -12.90
CA GLU A 142 -7.63 9.45 -14.00
C GLU A 142 -6.42 10.37 -14.09
N GLY A 143 -5.97 10.90 -12.96
CA GLY A 143 -4.78 11.74 -12.91
C GLY A 143 -3.52 11.02 -13.35
N LEU A 144 -3.34 9.78 -12.93
CA LEU A 144 -2.19 8.97 -13.34
C LEU A 144 -2.21 8.67 -14.85
N LEU A 145 -3.38 8.36 -15.40
CA LEU A 145 -3.53 8.10 -16.82
C LEU A 145 -3.30 9.37 -17.67
N ALA A 146 -3.73 10.52 -17.18
CA ALA A 146 -3.54 11.80 -17.88
C ALA A 146 -2.07 12.25 -17.87
N GLY A 147 -1.30 11.82 -16.88
CA GLY A 147 0.12 12.19 -16.73
C GLY A 147 1.10 11.33 -17.54
N ARG A 148 0.57 10.38 -18.30
CA ARG A 148 1.43 9.51 -19.12
C ARG A 148 2.10 10.27 -20.26
#